data_ad8083b044e8b05b614d27afffdae416
#
_entry.id   ad8083b044e8b05b614d27afffdae416
#
_cell.length_a   1.000
_cell.length_b   1.000
_cell.length_c   1.000
_cell.angle_alpha   90.00
_cell.angle_beta   90.00
_cell.angle_gamma   90.00
#
_symmetry.space_group_name_H-M   'P 1'
#
loop_
_entity.id
_entity.type
_entity.pdbx_description
1 polymer ?
#
loop_
_entity_poly.entity_id
_entity_poly.type
_entity_poly.pdbx_seq_one_letter_code
_entity_poly.pdbx_strand_id
1 'polypeptide(L)'
;MKKFLKVISLLLGFLVAFILGLVLVFNLSPRPGAFVINRLFAKSGGKITDQKTYEATKKKVLLKSDLSYTSDKKRNSFDIYMPQNSKGPVPVMIWVHGGAYVGGNKTDVKEFATRIAHDAQVAVICPNYALAPDAQYPSQIQQINELVQDLFSHQADYPSLDFNQIILGGDSAGAQIATQYAAIQTNKAYANALHFTPLLTKQNLKGVISYCGPVNLQEKAHDKSNNLLL
;
A
#
# COMPACT_ATOMS: atom_id res chain seq x y z
N MET A 1 -49.00 -28.36 -16.57
CA MET A 1 -47.97 -29.04 -15.75
C MET A 1 -46.70 -29.34 -16.53
N LYS A 2 -46.69 -30.12 -17.63
CA LYS A 2 -45.47 -30.45 -18.42
C LYS A 2 -44.72 -29.26 -19.00
N LYS A 3 -45.41 -28.21 -19.51
CA LYS A 3 -44.74 -26.97 -19.99
C LYS A 3 -44.06 -26.18 -18.88
N PHE A 4 -44.69 -26.10 -17.70
CA PHE A 4 -44.15 -25.44 -16.52
C PHE A 4 -42.86 -26.11 -16.00
N LEU A 5 -42.88 -27.46 -15.92
CA LEU A 5 -41.69 -28.25 -15.54
C LEU A 5 -40.55 -28.10 -16.52
N LYS A 6 -40.82 -28.00 -17.85
CA LYS A 6 -39.79 -27.73 -18.85
C LYS A 6 -39.16 -26.35 -18.66
N VAL A 7 -39.93 -25.31 -18.37
CA VAL A 7 -39.42 -23.98 -18.13
C VAL A 7 -38.53 -23.96 -16.89
N ILE A 8 -38.95 -24.60 -15.78
CA ILE A 8 -38.12 -24.69 -14.57
C ILE A 8 -36.82 -25.44 -14.84
N SER A 9 -36.86 -26.58 -15.56
CA SER A 9 -35.64 -27.32 -15.86
C SER A 9 -34.65 -26.51 -16.76
N LEU A 10 -35.17 -25.74 -17.70
CA LEU A 10 -34.33 -24.81 -18.52
C LEU A 10 -33.69 -23.71 -17.65
N LEU A 11 -34.47 -23.06 -16.79
CA LEU A 11 -33.94 -22.03 -15.87
C LEU A 11 -32.90 -22.61 -14.93
N LEU A 12 -33.12 -23.79 -14.40
CA LEU A 12 -32.14 -24.49 -13.56
C LEU A 12 -30.85 -24.82 -14.35
N GLY A 13 -31.00 -25.30 -15.58
CA GLY A 13 -29.86 -25.57 -16.46
C GLY A 13 -29.05 -24.33 -16.75
N PHE A 14 -29.71 -23.19 -17.04
CA PHE A 14 -29.03 -21.90 -17.20
C PHE A 14 -28.33 -21.45 -15.92
N LEU A 15 -28.96 -21.60 -14.75
CA LEU A 15 -28.38 -21.26 -13.47
C LEU A 15 -27.11 -22.09 -13.19
N VAL A 16 -27.16 -23.40 -13.41
CA VAL A 16 -26.01 -24.29 -13.24
C VAL A 16 -24.88 -23.90 -14.21
N ALA A 17 -25.20 -23.71 -15.49
CA ALA A 17 -24.20 -23.27 -16.48
C ALA A 17 -23.56 -21.93 -16.11
N PHE A 18 -24.35 -20.96 -15.61
CA PHE A 18 -23.85 -19.67 -15.14
C PHE A 18 -22.90 -19.82 -13.94
N ILE A 19 -23.27 -20.63 -12.94
CA ILE A 19 -22.41 -20.90 -11.78
C ILE A 19 -21.10 -21.56 -12.21
N LEU A 20 -21.17 -22.57 -13.08
CA LEU A 20 -19.96 -23.22 -13.61
C LEU A 20 -19.09 -22.23 -14.40
N GLY A 21 -19.70 -21.35 -15.17
CA GLY A 21 -18.99 -20.27 -15.87
C GLY A 21 -18.27 -19.31 -14.91
N LEU A 22 -18.94 -18.90 -13.83
CA LEU A 22 -18.30 -18.08 -12.79
C LEU A 22 -17.14 -18.81 -12.14
N VAL A 23 -17.33 -20.06 -11.72
CA VAL A 23 -16.26 -20.87 -11.13
C VAL A 23 -15.07 -20.96 -12.08
N LEU A 24 -15.31 -21.21 -13.37
CA LEU A 24 -14.25 -21.27 -14.38
C LEU A 24 -13.50 -19.96 -14.50
N VAL A 25 -14.19 -18.83 -14.60
CA VAL A 25 -13.58 -17.49 -14.72
C VAL A 25 -12.71 -17.16 -13.51
N PHE A 26 -13.17 -17.44 -12.28
CA PHE A 26 -12.40 -17.24 -11.06
C PHE A 26 -11.19 -18.17 -10.94
N ASN A 27 -11.24 -19.38 -11.53
CA ASN A 27 -10.10 -20.31 -11.53
C ASN A 27 -9.08 -19.98 -12.64
N LEU A 28 -9.51 -19.41 -13.77
CA LEU A 28 -8.63 -19.10 -14.88
C LEU A 28 -7.93 -17.74 -14.77
N SER A 29 -8.43 -16.83 -13.93
CA SER A 29 -7.88 -15.48 -13.81
C SER A 29 -8.03 -14.93 -12.39
N PRO A 30 -6.99 -14.29 -11.82
CA PRO A 30 -7.09 -13.57 -10.54
C PRO A 30 -7.86 -12.24 -10.66
N ARG A 31 -8.10 -11.73 -11.88
CA ARG A 31 -8.72 -10.41 -12.12
C ARG A 31 -10.11 -10.24 -11.49
N PRO A 32 -11.05 -11.20 -11.59
CA PRO A 32 -12.36 -11.05 -10.96
C PRO A 32 -12.29 -10.97 -9.43
N GLY A 33 -11.45 -11.80 -8.80
CA GLY A 33 -11.19 -11.74 -7.35
C GLY A 33 -10.58 -10.42 -6.93
N ALA A 34 -9.54 -9.98 -7.62
CA ALA A 34 -8.90 -8.69 -7.37
C ALA A 34 -9.88 -7.52 -7.53
N PHE A 35 -10.77 -7.55 -8.53
CA PHE A 35 -11.79 -6.53 -8.73
C PHE A 35 -12.76 -6.44 -7.55
N VAL A 36 -13.26 -7.59 -7.06
CA VAL A 36 -14.17 -7.63 -5.91
C VAL A 36 -13.49 -7.08 -4.66
N ILE A 37 -12.27 -7.51 -4.37
CA ILE A 37 -11.49 -7.07 -3.21
C ILE A 37 -11.20 -5.56 -3.32
N ASN A 38 -10.76 -5.09 -4.49
CA ASN A 38 -10.54 -3.66 -4.73
C ASN A 38 -11.80 -2.82 -4.42
N ARG A 39 -12.98 -3.29 -4.88
CA ARG A 39 -14.26 -2.61 -4.60
C ARG A 39 -14.60 -2.54 -3.11
N LEU A 40 -14.26 -3.58 -2.34
CA LEU A 40 -14.47 -3.58 -0.90
C LEU A 40 -13.57 -2.54 -0.22
N PHE A 41 -12.29 -2.48 -0.56
CA PHE A 41 -11.37 -1.47 -0.03
C PHE A 41 -11.74 -0.05 -0.47
N ALA A 42 -12.14 0.16 -1.72
CA ALA A 42 -12.57 1.48 -2.20
C ALA A 42 -13.77 2.06 -1.43
N LYS A 43 -14.64 1.20 -0.87
CA LYS A 43 -15.78 1.65 -0.04
C LYS A 43 -15.38 2.03 1.40
N SER A 44 -14.33 1.44 1.94
CA SER A 44 -13.89 1.63 3.33
C SER A 44 -12.71 2.58 3.46
N GLY A 45 -11.89 2.71 2.42
CA GLY A 45 -10.70 3.54 2.42
C GLY A 45 -11.00 5.05 2.56
N GLY A 46 -10.09 5.76 3.21
CA GLY A 46 -10.12 7.21 3.30
C GLY A 46 -11.25 7.84 4.12
N LYS A 47 -12.06 7.05 4.83
CA LYS A 47 -13.08 7.57 5.75
C LYS A 47 -12.40 8.18 6.98
N ILE A 48 -12.81 9.40 7.32
CA ILE A 48 -12.37 10.06 8.56
C ILE A 48 -13.15 9.47 9.72
N THR A 49 -12.43 9.00 10.73
CA THR A 49 -13.02 8.37 11.93
C THR A 49 -13.39 9.44 12.96
N ASP A 50 -12.53 10.43 13.15
CA ASP A 50 -12.75 11.57 14.03
C ASP A 50 -12.66 12.87 13.24
N GLN A 51 -13.80 13.28 12.66
CA GLN A 51 -13.90 14.47 11.82
C GLN A 51 -13.47 15.75 12.55
N LYS A 52 -13.87 15.89 13.83
CA LYS A 52 -13.56 17.08 14.62
C LYS A 52 -12.06 17.24 14.84
N THR A 53 -11.39 16.19 15.28
CA THR A 53 -9.95 16.21 15.51
C THR A 53 -9.19 16.36 14.20
N TYR A 54 -9.63 15.66 13.14
CA TYR A 54 -9.02 15.76 11.81
C TYR A 54 -9.04 17.21 11.29
N GLU A 55 -10.18 17.89 11.29
CA GLU A 55 -10.30 19.26 10.80
C GLU A 55 -9.49 20.27 11.64
N ALA A 56 -9.39 20.04 12.95
CA ALA A 56 -8.54 20.87 13.82
C ALA A 56 -7.04 20.67 13.54
N THR A 57 -6.62 19.42 13.35
CA THR A 57 -5.22 19.05 13.13
C THR A 57 -4.77 19.43 11.72
N LYS A 58 -5.61 19.23 10.72
CA LYS A 58 -5.34 19.54 9.31
C LYS A 58 -4.90 21.00 9.10
N LYS A 59 -5.45 21.93 9.88
CA LYS A 59 -5.08 23.35 9.82
C LYS A 59 -3.63 23.64 10.28
N LYS A 60 -2.99 22.67 10.92
CA LYS A 60 -1.62 22.75 11.46
C LYS A 60 -0.62 21.89 10.68
N VAL A 61 -1.07 21.29 9.59
CA VAL A 61 -0.28 20.43 8.73
C VAL A 61 -0.28 20.97 7.31
N LEU A 62 0.89 21.08 6.72
CA LEU A 62 1.06 21.43 5.32
C LEU A 62 1.01 20.15 4.49
N LEU A 63 0.11 20.10 3.52
CA LEU A 63 -0.01 19.00 2.56
C LEU A 63 0.55 19.42 1.20
N LYS A 64 1.54 18.67 0.70
CA LYS A 64 1.93 18.65 -0.71
C LYS A 64 1.36 17.37 -1.32
N SER A 65 0.38 17.47 -2.20
CA SER A 65 -0.31 16.34 -2.80
C SER A 65 0.10 16.10 -4.24
N ASP A 66 -0.09 14.84 -4.66
CA ASP A 66 0.07 14.40 -6.05
C ASP A 66 1.45 14.68 -6.66
N LEU A 67 2.48 14.67 -5.81
CA LEU A 67 3.85 14.64 -6.27
C LEU A 67 4.11 13.31 -6.99
N SER A 68 5.02 13.30 -7.95
CA SER A 68 5.38 12.08 -8.69
C SER A 68 6.84 11.72 -8.46
N TYR A 69 7.15 10.44 -8.45
CA TYR A 69 8.52 9.90 -8.48
C TYR A 69 8.78 9.14 -9.77
N THR A 70 10.03 9.03 -10.15
CA THR A 70 10.43 8.33 -11.38
C THR A 70 10.18 6.83 -11.26
N SER A 71 9.34 6.30 -12.13
CA SER A 71 9.01 4.87 -12.21
C SER A 71 8.48 4.53 -13.60
N ASP A 72 8.79 3.33 -14.10
CA ASP A 72 8.18 2.76 -15.31
C ASP A 72 6.78 2.19 -15.06
N LYS A 73 6.37 2.09 -13.81
CA LYS A 73 5.07 1.56 -13.37
C LYS A 73 4.06 2.66 -13.11
N LYS A 74 2.79 2.32 -13.29
CA LYS A 74 1.67 3.20 -12.94
C LYS A 74 1.60 3.46 -11.43
N ARG A 75 0.83 4.50 -11.04
CA ARG A 75 0.59 4.87 -9.64
C ARG A 75 1.84 5.32 -8.90
N ASN A 76 2.74 6.00 -9.60
CA ASN A 76 3.99 6.56 -9.07
C ASN A 76 3.79 7.96 -8.47
N SER A 77 2.75 8.18 -7.71
CA SER A 77 2.49 9.45 -7.02
C SER A 77 2.55 9.29 -5.51
N PHE A 78 2.84 10.40 -4.82
CA PHE A 78 2.89 10.43 -3.36
C PHE A 78 2.40 11.77 -2.80
N ASP A 79 2.02 11.76 -1.53
CA ASP A 79 1.68 12.95 -0.75
C ASP A 79 2.69 13.13 0.38
N ILE A 80 2.95 14.38 0.77
CA ILE A 80 3.75 14.71 1.94
C ILE A 80 2.89 15.52 2.91
N TYR A 81 2.74 15.03 4.13
CA TYR A 81 2.12 15.72 5.25
C TYR A 81 3.24 16.22 6.18
N MET A 82 3.35 17.53 6.38
CA MET A 82 4.43 18.14 7.19
C MET A 82 3.85 19.00 8.30
N PRO A 83 4.45 19.04 9.51
CA PRO A 83 4.08 20.01 10.53
C PRO A 83 4.32 21.43 10.03
N GLN A 84 3.34 22.33 10.22
CA GLN A 84 3.39 23.69 9.67
C GLN A 84 4.44 24.59 10.33
N ASN A 85 4.72 24.38 11.61
CA ASN A 85 5.56 25.28 12.43
C ASN A 85 6.83 24.59 12.95
N SER A 86 7.45 23.73 12.16
CA SER A 86 8.73 23.11 12.52
C SER A 86 9.87 24.16 12.54
N LYS A 87 10.74 24.08 13.56
CA LYS A 87 11.89 25.00 13.69
C LYS A 87 13.12 24.61 12.86
N GLY A 88 13.00 23.60 12.02
CA GLY A 88 14.07 23.06 11.20
C GLY A 88 13.60 21.82 10.43
N PRO A 89 14.53 21.11 9.76
CA PRO A 89 14.19 19.85 9.10
C PRO A 89 13.63 18.83 10.09
N VAL A 90 12.58 18.12 9.68
CA VAL A 90 11.90 17.12 10.53
C VAL A 90 12.20 15.69 10.04
N PRO A 91 12.22 14.70 10.93
CA PRO A 91 12.32 13.29 10.54
C PRO A 91 11.27 12.90 9.52
N VAL A 92 11.57 11.90 8.71
CA VAL A 92 10.70 11.41 7.64
C VAL A 92 10.12 10.06 8.02
N MET A 93 8.80 9.90 7.91
CA MET A 93 8.13 8.62 7.91
C MET A 93 7.61 8.32 6.51
N ILE A 94 8.02 7.20 5.92
CA ILE A 94 7.41 6.69 4.67
C ILE A 94 6.37 5.67 5.09
N TRP A 95 5.09 6.00 4.83
CA TRP A 95 3.96 5.13 5.19
C TRP A 95 3.30 4.53 3.97
N VAL A 96 3.42 3.22 3.83
CA VAL A 96 2.87 2.44 2.72
C VAL A 96 1.45 1.98 3.07
N HIS A 97 0.46 2.34 2.25
CA HIS A 97 -0.93 1.99 2.49
C HIS A 97 -1.22 0.49 2.33
N GLY A 98 -2.22 -0.01 3.04
CA GLY A 98 -2.75 -1.36 2.88
C GLY A 98 -3.63 -1.53 1.63
N GLY A 99 -4.36 -2.64 1.57
CA GLY A 99 -5.31 -2.93 0.48
C GLY A 99 -5.07 -4.26 -0.23
N ALA A 100 -4.50 -5.25 0.49
CA ALA A 100 -4.27 -6.62 0.00
C ALA A 100 -3.52 -6.68 -1.35
N TYR A 101 -2.65 -5.71 -1.61
CA TYR A 101 -1.89 -5.53 -2.87
C TYR A 101 -2.75 -5.25 -4.11
N VAL A 102 -4.07 -5.36 -4.03
CA VAL A 102 -5.02 -5.19 -5.14
C VAL A 102 -5.87 -3.93 -5.03
N GLY A 103 -5.76 -3.19 -3.95
CA GLY A 103 -6.53 -1.98 -3.68
C GLY A 103 -5.77 -0.98 -2.82
N GLY A 104 -6.49 0.04 -2.36
CA GLY A 104 -5.97 1.11 -1.53
C GLY A 104 -5.39 2.29 -2.31
N ASN A 105 -5.16 3.37 -1.57
CA ASN A 105 -4.66 4.63 -2.12
C ASN A 105 -3.92 5.42 -1.02
N LYS A 106 -2.95 6.24 -1.40
CA LYS A 106 -2.22 7.15 -0.49
C LYS A 106 -3.15 8.04 0.33
N THR A 107 -4.34 8.35 -0.19
CA THR A 107 -5.34 9.17 0.52
C THR A 107 -6.13 8.40 1.58
N ASP A 108 -6.05 7.07 1.59
CA ASP A 108 -6.78 6.26 2.58
C ASP A 108 -6.22 6.44 4.00
N VAL A 109 -4.95 6.81 4.10
CA VAL A 109 -4.24 7.04 5.36
C VAL A 109 -4.15 8.52 5.76
N LYS A 110 -4.90 9.41 5.11
CA LYS A 110 -4.82 10.86 5.30
C LYS A 110 -5.07 11.32 6.74
N GLU A 111 -6.02 10.70 7.46
CA GLU A 111 -6.28 11.03 8.87
C GLU A 111 -5.09 10.65 9.74
N PHE A 112 -4.57 9.43 9.57
CA PHE A 112 -3.38 8.95 10.26
C PHE A 112 -2.18 9.85 9.96
N ALA A 113 -1.87 10.09 8.68
CA ALA A 113 -0.74 10.89 8.27
C ALA A 113 -0.80 12.33 8.81
N THR A 114 -2.00 12.95 8.79
CA THR A 114 -2.21 14.29 9.34
C THR A 114 -1.96 14.32 10.84
N ARG A 115 -2.47 13.33 11.59
CA ARG A 115 -2.27 13.25 13.05
C ARG A 115 -0.82 13.01 13.40
N ILE A 116 -0.17 12.05 12.77
CA ILE A 116 1.25 11.73 13.02
C ILE A 116 2.14 12.93 12.68
N ALA A 117 1.91 13.60 11.56
CA ALA A 117 2.68 14.79 11.19
C ALA A 117 2.58 15.87 12.27
N HIS A 118 1.39 16.12 12.80
CA HIS A 118 1.18 17.10 13.85
C HIS A 118 1.71 16.65 15.21
N ASP A 119 1.32 15.45 15.67
CA ASP A 119 1.54 15.02 17.05
C ASP A 119 3.01 14.58 17.29
N ALA A 120 3.62 13.91 16.32
CA ALA A 120 5.01 13.44 16.41
C ALA A 120 6.03 14.41 15.79
N GLN A 121 5.59 15.50 15.15
CA GLN A 121 6.45 16.48 14.48
C GLN A 121 7.39 15.82 13.44
N VAL A 122 6.84 14.94 12.62
CA VAL A 122 7.54 14.25 11.52
C VAL A 122 6.85 14.54 10.19
N ALA A 123 7.58 14.49 9.10
CA ALA A 123 6.97 14.49 7.77
C ALA A 123 6.51 13.08 7.43
N VAL A 124 5.26 12.91 7.00
CA VAL A 124 4.74 11.61 6.57
C VAL A 124 4.59 11.61 5.05
N ILE A 125 5.36 10.77 4.39
CA ILE A 125 5.31 10.54 2.93
C ILE A 125 4.46 9.31 2.68
N CYS A 126 3.36 9.50 1.95
CA CYS A 126 2.41 8.44 1.63
C CYS A 126 2.45 8.13 0.13
N PRO A 127 3.15 7.09 -0.32
CA PRO A 127 3.19 6.71 -1.72
C PRO A 127 1.96 5.89 -2.12
N ASN A 128 1.59 6.03 -3.39
CA ASN A 128 0.91 5.00 -4.13
C ASN A 128 1.93 4.02 -4.72
N TYR A 129 1.48 2.84 -5.04
CA TYR A 129 2.25 1.79 -5.73
C TYR A 129 1.33 1.00 -6.68
N ALA A 130 1.93 0.32 -7.66
CA ALA A 130 1.20 -0.49 -8.63
C ALA A 130 0.56 -1.71 -7.97
N LEU A 131 -0.68 -1.99 -8.38
CA LEU A 131 -1.52 -3.02 -7.76
C LEU A 131 -1.56 -4.30 -8.61
N ALA A 132 -1.68 -5.43 -7.94
CA ALA A 132 -1.96 -6.70 -8.60
C ALA A 132 -3.40 -6.69 -9.17
N PRO A 133 -3.68 -7.48 -10.21
CA PRO A 133 -2.76 -8.39 -10.91
C PRO A 133 -1.94 -7.72 -12.03
N ASP A 134 -2.09 -6.41 -12.25
CA ASP A 134 -1.38 -5.71 -13.33
C ASP A 134 0.12 -5.54 -13.02
N ALA A 135 0.48 -5.47 -11.73
CA ALA A 135 1.84 -5.49 -11.26
C ALA A 135 2.02 -6.59 -10.21
N GLN A 136 2.93 -7.50 -10.48
CA GLN A 136 3.23 -8.63 -9.59
C GLN A 136 4.43 -8.32 -8.70
N TYR A 137 4.59 -9.08 -7.61
CA TYR A 137 5.77 -9.08 -6.77
C TYR A 137 7.05 -9.29 -7.63
N PRO A 138 8.13 -8.55 -7.41
CA PRO A 138 8.37 -7.58 -6.33
C PRO A 138 8.10 -6.10 -6.73
N SER A 139 7.25 -5.82 -7.71
CA SER A 139 7.03 -4.47 -8.27
C SER A 139 6.71 -3.41 -7.21
N GLN A 140 5.95 -3.76 -6.19
CA GLN A 140 5.57 -2.83 -5.12
C GLN A 140 6.82 -2.39 -4.32
N ILE A 141 7.71 -3.32 -4.02
CA ILE A 141 8.96 -3.04 -3.29
C ILE A 141 9.92 -2.25 -4.18
N GLN A 142 9.98 -2.56 -5.48
CA GLN A 142 10.77 -1.81 -6.45
C GLN A 142 10.33 -0.34 -6.48
N GLN A 143 9.01 -0.07 -6.51
CA GLN A 143 8.52 1.29 -6.50
C GLN A 143 8.82 2.05 -5.19
N ILE A 144 8.81 1.39 -4.03
CA ILE A 144 9.28 2.04 -2.80
C ILE A 144 10.78 2.36 -2.88
N ASN A 145 11.58 1.50 -3.49
CA ASN A 145 13.00 1.77 -3.74
C ASN A 145 13.19 2.96 -4.72
N GLU A 146 12.41 3.01 -5.80
CA GLU A 146 12.39 4.10 -6.77
C GLU A 146 11.99 5.43 -6.12
N LEU A 147 10.96 5.44 -5.26
CA LEU A 147 10.58 6.62 -4.47
C LEU A 147 11.73 7.10 -3.59
N VAL A 148 12.37 6.20 -2.83
CA VAL A 148 13.49 6.58 -1.96
C VAL A 148 14.67 7.11 -2.78
N GLN A 149 14.97 6.51 -3.91
CA GLN A 149 16.00 7.00 -4.82
C GLN A 149 15.69 8.40 -5.35
N ASP A 150 14.45 8.62 -5.76
CA ASP A 150 13.98 9.92 -6.27
C ASP A 150 14.08 11.00 -5.19
N LEU A 151 13.62 10.70 -3.97
CA LEU A 151 13.71 11.61 -2.83
C LEU A 151 15.17 11.99 -2.50
N PHE A 152 16.11 11.04 -2.54
CA PHE A 152 17.52 11.33 -2.31
C PHE A 152 18.16 12.12 -3.44
N SER A 153 17.76 11.85 -4.69
CA SER A 153 18.28 12.58 -5.84
C SER A 153 17.81 14.04 -5.87
N HIS A 154 16.64 14.31 -5.30
CA HIS A 154 16.00 15.63 -5.25
C HIS A 154 15.91 16.19 -3.82
N GLN A 155 16.77 15.74 -2.90
CA GLN A 155 16.69 16.18 -1.50
C GLN A 155 16.80 17.71 -1.31
N ALA A 156 17.44 18.41 -2.23
CA ALA A 156 17.53 19.87 -2.21
C ALA A 156 16.16 20.55 -2.39
N ASP A 157 15.17 19.87 -3.00
CA ASP A 157 13.81 20.38 -3.21
C ASP A 157 12.95 20.23 -1.93
N TYR A 158 13.50 19.50 -0.94
CA TYR A 158 12.84 19.19 0.32
C TYR A 158 13.65 19.63 1.54
N PRO A 159 14.04 20.92 1.66
CA PRO A 159 14.94 21.39 2.73
C PRO A 159 14.36 21.25 4.14
N SER A 160 13.04 21.03 4.26
CA SER A 160 12.36 20.81 5.54
C SER A 160 12.35 19.33 5.97
N LEU A 161 12.93 18.41 5.20
CA LEU A 161 12.96 16.97 5.50
C LEU A 161 14.38 16.55 5.92
N ASP A 162 14.48 15.81 7.02
CA ASP A 162 15.74 15.21 7.47
C ASP A 162 15.83 13.75 7.02
N PHE A 163 16.45 13.52 5.87
CA PHE A 163 16.66 12.18 5.31
C PHE A 163 17.70 11.34 6.07
N ASN A 164 18.34 11.88 7.11
CA ASN A 164 19.14 11.09 8.04
C ASN A 164 18.31 10.42 9.13
N GLN A 165 17.01 10.73 9.19
CA GLN A 165 16.08 10.18 10.18
C GLN A 165 14.83 9.64 9.49
N ILE A 166 14.92 8.45 8.92
CA ILE A 166 13.84 7.80 8.18
C ILE A 166 13.25 6.67 9.00
N ILE A 167 11.93 6.65 9.11
CA ILE A 167 11.13 5.54 9.62
C ILE A 167 10.31 4.99 8.45
N LEU A 168 10.36 3.68 8.26
CA LEU A 168 9.49 2.98 7.32
C LEU A 168 8.26 2.47 8.07
N GLY A 169 7.10 2.48 7.44
CA GLY A 169 5.91 1.91 8.07
C GLY A 169 4.80 1.65 7.07
N GLY A 170 3.76 1.00 7.54
CA GLY A 170 2.58 0.73 6.75
C GLY A 170 1.55 -0.08 7.52
N ASP A 171 0.41 -0.29 6.89
CA ASP A 171 -0.68 -1.11 7.41
C ASP A 171 -0.97 -2.30 6.48
N SER A 172 -1.29 -3.46 7.04
CA SER A 172 -1.66 -4.67 6.31
C SER A 172 -0.63 -5.04 5.22
N ALA A 173 -1.01 -5.08 3.95
CA ALA A 173 -0.11 -5.31 2.81
C ALA A 173 1.03 -4.27 2.75
N GLY A 174 0.74 -3.01 3.05
CA GLY A 174 1.75 -1.95 3.12
C GLY A 174 2.77 -2.17 4.24
N ALA A 175 2.35 -2.71 5.37
CA ALA A 175 3.25 -3.08 6.47
C ALA A 175 4.21 -4.21 6.05
N GLN A 176 3.73 -5.19 5.30
CA GLN A 176 4.59 -6.24 4.75
C GLN A 176 5.61 -5.65 3.76
N ILE A 177 5.18 -4.78 2.84
CA ILE A 177 6.06 -4.11 1.88
C ILE A 177 7.14 -3.30 2.63
N ALA A 178 6.76 -2.48 3.61
CA ALA A 178 7.68 -1.65 4.38
C ALA A 178 8.68 -2.49 5.18
N THR A 179 8.22 -3.56 5.83
CA THR A 179 9.07 -4.47 6.62
C THR A 179 10.06 -5.21 5.73
N GLN A 180 9.60 -5.73 4.58
CA GLN A 180 10.47 -6.42 3.63
C GLN A 180 11.49 -5.45 3.01
N TYR A 181 11.07 -4.23 2.67
CA TYR A 181 11.96 -3.20 2.16
C TYR A 181 13.05 -2.86 3.19
N ALA A 182 12.69 -2.71 4.47
CA ALA A 182 13.66 -2.51 5.54
C ALA A 182 14.65 -3.68 5.69
N ALA A 183 14.17 -4.92 5.56
CA ALA A 183 15.04 -6.10 5.58
C ALA A 183 16.04 -6.08 4.41
N ILE A 184 15.61 -5.67 3.22
CA ILE A 184 16.49 -5.46 2.05
C ILE A 184 17.56 -4.40 2.37
N GLN A 185 17.19 -3.29 3.00
CA GLN A 185 18.12 -2.21 3.32
C GLN A 185 19.17 -2.60 4.38
N THR A 186 18.83 -3.52 5.27
CA THR A 186 19.66 -3.88 6.43
C THR A 186 20.39 -5.21 6.31
N ASN A 187 20.05 -6.04 5.33
CA ASN A 187 20.64 -7.37 5.10
C ASN A 187 21.16 -7.48 3.65
N LYS A 188 22.47 -7.33 3.49
CA LYS A 188 23.13 -7.38 2.17
C LYS A 188 22.94 -8.70 1.44
N ALA A 189 22.94 -9.84 2.15
CA ALA A 189 22.72 -11.15 1.53
C ALA A 189 21.29 -11.26 0.97
N TYR A 190 20.31 -10.76 1.72
CA TYR A 190 18.92 -10.73 1.28
C TYR A 190 18.70 -9.76 0.11
N ALA A 191 19.32 -8.56 0.16
CA ALA A 191 19.30 -7.62 -0.95
C ALA A 191 19.86 -8.23 -2.24
N ASN A 192 21.01 -8.87 -2.15
CA ASN A 192 21.64 -9.55 -3.29
C ASN A 192 20.76 -10.67 -3.88
N ALA A 193 20.13 -11.49 -3.02
CA ALA A 193 19.24 -12.56 -3.45
C ALA A 193 17.99 -12.04 -4.21
N LEU A 194 17.56 -10.83 -3.91
CA LEU A 194 16.42 -10.17 -4.55
C LEU A 194 16.84 -9.16 -5.65
N HIS A 195 18.14 -9.05 -5.94
CA HIS A 195 18.71 -8.11 -6.92
C HIS A 195 18.40 -6.63 -6.61
N PHE A 196 18.39 -6.26 -5.32
CA PHE A 196 18.28 -4.88 -4.90
C PHE A 196 19.63 -4.30 -4.48
N THR A 197 19.80 -3.01 -4.75
CA THR A 197 20.88 -2.19 -4.16
C THR A 197 20.31 -1.42 -2.97
N PRO A 198 20.78 -1.66 -1.74
CA PRO A 198 20.36 -0.88 -0.59
C PRO A 198 20.68 0.60 -0.76
N LEU A 199 19.71 1.46 -0.48
CA LEU A 199 19.82 2.92 -0.52
C LEU A 199 19.89 3.53 0.89
N LEU A 200 19.27 2.87 1.86
CA LEU A 200 19.27 3.30 3.26
C LEU A 200 20.35 2.57 4.04
N THR A 201 21.00 3.30 4.92
CA THR A 201 22.00 2.78 5.84
C THR A 201 21.45 2.78 7.27
N LYS A 202 22.19 2.20 8.22
CA LYS A 202 21.87 2.30 9.65
C LYS A 202 21.87 3.75 10.17
N GLN A 203 22.55 4.66 9.45
CA GLN A 203 22.56 6.09 9.77
C GLN A 203 21.23 6.76 9.37
N ASN A 204 20.60 6.33 8.30
CA ASN A 204 19.34 6.89 7.81
C ASN A 204 18.11 6.20 8.40
N LEU A 205 18.07 4.85 8.37
CA LEU A 205 16.92 4.07 8.82
C LEU A 205 16.91 3.91 10.34
N LYS A 206 15.94 4.54 11.00
CA LYS A 206 15.81 4.55 12.47
C LYS A 206 14.87 3.47 13.00
N GLY A 207 13.95 2.99 12.19
CA GLY A 207 13.00 1.95 12.62
C GLY A 207 11.98 1.58 11.56
N VAL A 208 11.19 0.56 11.91
CA VAL A 208 10.07 0.08 11.10
C VAL A 208 8.83 -0.05 11.97
N ILE A 209 7.69 0.40 11.46
CA ILE A 209 6.37 0.28 12.10
C ILE A 209 5.49 -0.61 11.24
N SER A 210 5.01 -1.71 11.80
CA SER A 210 4.13 -2.67 11.12
C SER A 210 2.76 -2.72 11.79
N TYR A 211 1.72 -2.21 11.12
CA TYR A 211 0.34 -2.35 11.57
C TYR A 211 -0.33 -3.52 10.87
N CYS A 212 -0.55 -4.62 11.61
CA CYS A 212 -1.24 -5.82 11.14
C CYS A 212 -0.65 -6.43 9.86
N GLY A 213 0.67 -6.28 9.64
CA GLY A 213 1.34 -6.82 8.46
C GLY A 213 1.47 -8.35 8.51
N PRO A 214 1.23 -9.06 7.40
CA PRO A 214 1.50 -10.49 7.31
C PRO A 214 3.00 -10.72 7.19
N VAL A 215 3.66 -11.03 8.32
CA VAL A 215 5.13 -11.22 8.37
C VAL A 215 5.56 -12.66 8.05
N ASN A 216 4.67 -13.64 8.21
CA ASN A 216 4.91 -15.05 7.87
C ASN A 216 4.03 -15.47 6.69
N LEU A 217 4.50 -15.21 5.46
CA LEU A 217 3.76 -15.57 4.25
C LEU A 217 3.77 -17.07 3.97
N GLN A 218 4.76 -17.83 4.46
CA GLN A 218 4.82 -19.29 4.28
C GLN A 218 3.68 -19.99 5.02
N GLU A 219 3.39 -19.59 6.25
CA GLU A 219 2.27 -20.13 7.02
C GLU A 219 0.94 -19.86 6.33
N LYS A 220 0.76 -18.68 5.75
CA LYS A 220 -0.44 -18.31 5.00
C LYS A 220 -0.58 -19.06 3.66
N ALA A 221 0.51 -19.39 3.00
CA ALA A 221 0.50 -20.16 1.76
C ALA A 221 0.06 -21.61 1.98
N HIS A 222 0.28 -22.16 3.18
CA HIS A 222 -0.16 -23.52 3.55
C HIS A 222 -1.61 -23.57 4.05
N ASP A 223 -2.22 -22.46 4.40
CA ASP A 223 -3.63 -22.40 4.77
C ASP A 223 -4.49 -22.38 3.50
N LYS A 224 -5.03 -23.56 3.16
CA LYS A 224 -5.90 -23.77 1.98
C LYS A 224 -7.15 -22.88 1.95
N SER A 225 -7.53 -22.25 3.08
CA SER A 225 -8.64 -21.31 3.15
C SER A 225 -8.33 -19.95 2.48
N ASN A 226 -7.03 -19.63 2.25
CA ASN A 226 -6.56 -18.37 1.71
C ASN A 226 -6.10 -18.44 0.24
N ASN A 227 -6.34 -19.55 -0.48
CA ASN A 227 -5.96 -19.70 -1.89
C ASN A 227 -6.62 -18.70 -2.87
N LEU A 228 -7.41 -17.76 -2.36
CA LEU A 228 -8.02 -16.68 -3.16
C LEU A 228 -7.14 -15.41 -3.28
N LEU A 229 -6.00 -15.34 -2.56
CA LEU A 229 -5.19 -14.12 -2.46
C LEU A 229 -3.73 -14.28 -2.94
N LEU A 230 -3.32 -15.47 -3.31
CA LEU A 230 -2.03 -15.78 -3.93
C LEU A 230 -2.25 -16.33 -5.32
#